data_3eca7161eadc25facc11bac42232424d
#
_entry.id   3eca7161eadc25facc11bac42232424d
#
_cell.length_a   1.000
_cell.length_b   1.000
_cell.length_c   1.000
_cell.angle_alpha   90.00
_cell.angle_beta   90.00
_cell.angle_gamma   90.00
#
_symmetry.space_group_name_H-M   'P 1'
#
loop_
_entity.id
_entity.type
_entity.pdbx_description
1 polymer ?
#
loop_
_entity_poly.entity_id
_entity_poly.type
_entity_poly.pdbx_seq_one_letter_code
_entity_poly.pdbx_strand_id
1 'polypeptide(L)'
;MNVTLHTNHGDINLTLFPDHAPKTVANFVGLATGEKEWTDPRTGEKSTKPLYDGTTFHRVISGFMIQGGDPIGTGTGGPGFAFDDEISPDKDFRGPYVLAMANAGKIAGKGTNGSQFFITVGPTPHLQGKHTIFGEVADGPSREVVDKIGAVATGPNDKPREDVILNSVTIED
;
A
#
# COMPACT_ATOMS: atom_id res chain seq x y z
N MET A 1 10.60 12.38 1.71
CA MET A 1 9.20 12.72 1.33
C MET A 1 8.26 12.13 2.36
N ASN A 2 7.36 12.92 2.87
CA ASN A 2 6.41 12.48 3.91
C ASN A 2 5.00 12.40 3.34
N VAL A 3 4.26 11.39 3.79
CA VAL A 3 2.89 11.15 3.38
C VAL A 3 2.06 10.82 4.61
N THR A 4 0.83 11.28 4.65
CA THR A 4 -0.13 10.91 5.69
C THR A 4 -1.31 10.18 5.07
N LEU A 5 -1.58 8.97 5.55
CA LEU A 5 -2.80 8.23 5.24
C LEU A 5 -3.84 8.58 6.30
N HIS A 6 -4.95 9.19 5.88
CA HIS A 6 -6.06 9.54 6.78
C HIS A 6 -7.07 8.41 6.80
N THR A 7 -7.07 7.61 7.86
CA THR A 7 -7.97 6.47 7.98
C THR A 7 -9.06 6.72 9.02
N ASN A 8 -10.12 5.92 8.98
CA ASN A 8 -11.17 5.97 10.01
C ASN A 8 -10.72 5.41 11.36
N HIS A 9 -9.46 4.96 11.48
CA HIS A 9 -8.84 4.53 12.73
C HIS A 9 -7.75 5.52 13.21
N GLY A 10 -7.49 6.57 12.45
CA GLY A 10 -6.48 7.57 12.75
C GLY A 10 -5.51 7.77 11.59
N ASP A 11 -4.57 8.69 11.77
CA ASP A 11 -3.58 9.03 10.76
C ASP A 11 -2.36 8.13 10.83
N ILE A 12 -1.84 7.76 9.68
CA ILE A 12 -0.59 7.01 9.54
C ILE A 12 0.38 7.89 8.75
N ASN A 13 1.40 8.38 9.43
CA ASN A 13 2.48 9.14 8.80
C ASN A 13 3.53 8.18 8.26
N LEU A 14 3.91 8.36 7.00
CA LEU A 14 4.88 7.52 6.30
C LEU A 14 6.04 8.38 5.82
N THR A 15 7.24 7.80 5.85
CA THR A 15 8.41 8.32 5.16
C THR A 15 8.63 7.48 3.92
N LEU A 16 8.61 8.10 2.74
CA LEU A 16 8.86 7.40 1.48
C LEU A 16 10.35 7.44 1.11
N PHE A 17 10.78 6.44 0.32
CA PHE A 17 12.18 6.26 -0.08
C PHE A 17 12.37 6.48 -1.58
N PRO A 18 12.33 7.73 -2.09
CA PRO A 18 12.45 7.98 -3.53
C PRO A 18 13.81 7.61 -4.12
N ASP A 19 14.86 7.58 -3.29
CA ASP A 19 16.19 7.17 -3.75
C ASP A 19 16.30 5.66 -3.95
N HIS A 20 15.58 4.88 -3.16
CA HIS A 20 15.60 3.40 -3.24
C HIS A 20 14.58 2.84 -4.21
N ALA A 21 13.45 3.53 -4.39
CA ALA A 21 12.34 3.08 -5.25
C ALA A 21 11.72 4.25 -5.99
N PRO A 22 12.47 4.92 -6.89
CA PRO A 22 12.01 6.16 -7.51
C PRO A 22 10.72 6.02 -8.32
N LYS A 23 10.60 4.95 -9.11
CA LYS A 23 9.40 4.73 -9.93
C LYS A 23 8.19 4.37 -9.08
N THR A 24 8.40 3.57 -8.06
CA THR A 24 7.34 3.15 -7.13
C THR A 24 6.81 4.35 -6.34
N VAL A 25 7.70 5.18 -5.81
CA VAL A 25 7.30 6.40 -5.08
C VAL A 25 6.56 7.37 -6.01
N ALA A 26 7.07 7.60 -7.22
CA ALA A 26 6.41 8.47 -8.20
C ALA A 26 5.02 7.95 -8.57
N ASN A 27 4.87 6.64 -8.74
CA ASN A 27 3.58 6.02 -9.03
C ASN A 27 2.60 6.21 -7.86
N PHE A 28 3.03 5.92 -6.65
CA PHE A 28 2.19 6.06 -5.46
C PHE A 28 1.71 7.50 -5.29
N VAL A 29 2.62 8.46 -5.36
CA VAL A 29 2.31 9.89 -5.23
C VAL A 29 1.38 10.35 -6.35
N GLY A 30 1.65 9.96 -7.59
CA GLY A 30 0.83 10.31 -8.74
C GLY A 30 -0.60 9.78 -8.64
N LEU A 31 -0.77 8.54 -8.20
CA LEU A 31 -2.08 7.94 -7.98
C LEU A 31 -2.81 8.59 -6.79
N ALA A 32 -2.08 8.87 -5.71
CA ALA A 32 -2.65 9.47 -4.50
C ALA A 32 -3.17 10.89 -4.75
N THR A 33 -2.51 11.67 -5.60
CA THR A 33 -2.87 13.06 -5.90
C THR A 33 -3.81 13.20 -7.10
N GLY A 34 -3.90 12.18 -7.94
CA GLY A 34 -4.63 12.25 -9.20
C GLY A 34 -3.82 12.86 -10.34
N GLU A 35 -2.55 13.20 -10.11
CA GLU A 35 -1.68 13.71 -11.19
C GLU A 35 -1.37 12.66 -12.23
N LYS A 36 -1.41 11.38 -11.84
CA LYS A 36 -1.23 10.26 -12.75
C LYS A 36 -2.58 9.68 -13.12
N GLU A 37 -2.85 9.60 -14.42
CA GLU A 37 -4.07 8.97 -14.94
C GLU A 37 -4.02 7.46 -14.70
N TRP A 38 -5.15 6.89 -14.34
CA TRP A 38 -5.34 5.46 -14.17
C TRP A 38 -6.67 5.03 -14.78
N THR A 39 -6.83 3.74 -15.02
CA THR A 39 -8.07 3.18 -15.54
C THR A 39 -8.87 2.56 -14.39
N ASP A 40 -10.08 3.05 -14.18
CA ASP A 40 -10.95 2.54 -13.13
C ASP A 40 -11.49 1.16 -13.54
N PRO A 41 -11.12 0.08 -12.83
CA PRO A 41 -11.55 -1.27 -13.21
C PRO A 41 -13.06 -1.50 -13.04
N ARG A 42 -13.74 -0.64 -12.28
CA ARG A 42 -15.20 -0.75 -12.09
C ARG A 42 -15.98 -0.25 -13.30
N THR A 43 -15.41 0.66 -14.06
CA THR A 43 -16.09 1.30 -15.21
C THR A 43 -15.36 1.09 -16.53
N GLY A 44 -14.06 0.78 -16.50
CA GLY A 44 -13.21 0.72 -17.67
C GLY A 44 -12.78 2.08 -18.20
N GLU A 45 -13.16 3.16 -17.52
CA GLU A 45 -12.87 4.52 -17.93
C GLU A 45 -11.60 5.05 -17.27
N LYS A 46 -10.93 5.96 -17.97
CA LYS A 46 -9.77 6.66 -17.42
C LYS A 46 -10.21 7.68 -16.40
N SER A 47 -9.40 7.85 -15.35
CA SER A 47 -9.67 8.75 -14.24
C SER A 47 -8.42 9.52 -13.84
N THR A 48 -8.62 10.75 -13.38
CA THR A 48 -7.59 11.58 -12.73
C THR A 48 -8.00 11.92 -11.30
N LYS A 49 -8.96 11.20 -10.75
CA LYS A 49 -9.33 11.31 -9.33
C LYS A 49 -8.26 10.64 -8.47
N PRO A 50 -8.00 11.12 -7.25
CA PRO A 50 -7.12 10.41 -6.31
C PRO A 50 -7.58 8.97 -6.12
N LEU A 51 -6.76 8.00 -6.55
CA LEU A 51 -7.14 6.59 -6.57
C LEU A 51 -7.44 6.04 -5.18
N TYR A 52 -6.63 6.45 -4.20
CA TYR A 52 -6.71 5.87 -2.86
C TYR A 52 -7.87 6.40 -2.01
N ASP A 53 -8.47 7.51 -2.39
CA ASP A 53 -9.56 8.12 -1.62
C ASP A 53 -10.76 7.18 -1.55
N GLY A 54 -11.17 6.83 -0.33
CA GLY A 54 -12.30 5.94 -0.08
C GLY A 54 -12.01 4.46 -0.26
N THR A 55 -10.79 4.06 -0.55
CA THR A 55 -10.41 2.64 -0.62
C THR A 55 -10.28 2.04 0.77
N THR A 56 -10.27 0.72 0.87
CA THR A 56 -10.23 0.02 2.15
C THR A 56 -8.96 -0.80 2.32
N PHE A 57 -8.59 -1.08 3.57
CA PHE A 57 -7.64 -2.14 3.88
C PHE A 57 -8.40 -3.45 3.84
N HIS A 58 -8.48 -4.05 2.67
CA HIS A 58 -9.35 -5.20 2.39
C HIS A 58 -8.78 -6.53 2.88
N ARG A 59 -7.53 -6.57 3.27
CA ARG A 59 -6.87 -7.78 3.77
C ARG A 59 -5.98 -7.43 4.96
N VAL A 60 -6.30 -8.01 6.10
CA VAL A 60 -5.56 -7.82 7.36
C VAL A 60 -5.25 -9.17 7.96
N ILE A 61 -3.97 -9.45 8.18
CA ILE A 61 -3.52 -10.68 8.82
C ILE A 61 -2.72 -10.31 10.06
N SER A 62 -3.25 -10.65 11.24
CA SER A 62 -2.63 -10.37 12.52
C SER A 62 -1.20 -10.90 12.58
N GLY A 63 -0.27 -10.09 13.06
CA GLY A 63 1.15 -10.44 13.15
C GLY A 63 1.90 -10.44 11.83
N PHE A 64 1.22 -10.17 10.71
CA PHE A 64 1.83 -10.17 9.38
C PHE A 64 1.77 -8.79 8.72
N MET A 65 0.61 -8.39 8.19
CA MET A 65 0.52 -7.12 7.45
C MET A 65 -0.94 -6.64 7.32
N ILE A 66 -1.08 -5.36 6.94
CA ILE A 66 -2.34 -4.76 6.51
C ILE A 66 -2.17 -4.33 5.06
N GLN A 67 -3.12 -4.68 4.20
CA GLN A 67 -3.04 -4.45 2.76
C GLN A 67 -4.24 -3.66 2.26
N GLY A 68 -3.97 -2.67 1.41
CA GLY A 68 -4.99 -1.82 0.80
C GLY A 68 -4.58 -1.32 -0.57
N GLY A 69 -5.29 -0.30 -1.06
CA GLY A 69 -4.96 0.35 -2.32
C GLY A 69 -5.62 -0.24 -3.56
N ASP A 70 -6.61 -1.12 -3.38
CA ASP A 70 -7.38 -1.66 -4.49
C ASP A 70 -8.65 -0.83 -4.69
N PRO A 71 -8.85 -0.18 -5.86
CA PRO A 71 -10.07 0.60 -6.11
C PRO A 71 -11.35 -0.23 -6.09
N ILE A 72 -11.29 -1.55 -6.32
CA ILE A 72 -12.45 -2.44 -6.17
C ILE A 72 -12.65 -2.86 -4.70
N GLY A 73 -11.56 -3.03 -3.96
CA GLY A 73 -11.63 -3.44 -2.56
C GLY A 73 -11.69 -4.95 -2.34
N THR A 74 -11.36 -5.75 -3.35
CA THR A 74 -11.41 -7.22 -3.27
C THR A 74 -10.04 -7.90 -3.35
N GLY A 75 -9.00 -7.14 -3.68
CA GLY A 75 -7.65 -7.66 -3.93
C GLY A 75 -7.38 -7.98 -5.40
N THR A 76 -8.40 -7.84 -6.26
CA THR A 76 -8.30 -8.19 -7.69
C THR A 76 -8.15 -6.97 -8.61
N GLY A 77 -8.32 -5.76 -8.08
CA GLY A 77 -8.26 -4.53 -8.85
C GLY A 77 -6.90 -3.87 -8.85
N GLY A 78 -6.77 -2.87 -9.69
CA GLY A 78 -5.55 -2.09 -9.83
C GLY A 78 -5.77 -0.89 -10.74
N PRO A 79 -4.69 -0.18 -11.12
CA PRO A 79 -4.80 1.08 -11.86
C PRO A 79 -4.87 0.90 -13.38
N GLY A 80 -4.92 -0.33 -13.88
CA GLY A 80 -4.98 -0.63 -15.31
C GLY A 80 -3.62 -0.77 -16.00
N PHE A 81 -2.54 -0.75 -15.24
CA PHE A 81 -1.17 -0.97 -15.71
C PHE A 81 -0.36 -1.69 -14.62
N ALA A 82 0.79 -2.20 -14.99
CA ALA A 82 1.71 -2.85 -14.07
C ALA A 82 3.15 -2.39 -14.34
N PHE A 83 4.00 -2.47 -13.32
CA PHE A 83 5.41 -2.11 -13.44
C PHE A 83 6.30 -3.04 -12.62
N ASP A 84 7.60 -3.00 -12.90
CA ASP A 84 8.59 -3.90 -12.32
C ASP A 84 8.97 -3.53 -10.89
N ASP A 85 9.51 -4.51 -10.17
CA ASP A 85 10.05 -4.33 -8.83
C ASP A 85 11.30 -3.44 -8.86
N GLU A 86 11.49 -2.71 -7.75
CA GLU A 86 12.70 -1.94 -7.47
C GLU A 86 13.30 -2.43 -6.16
N ILE A 87 14.03 -3.54 -6.21
CA ILE A 87 14.59 -4.16 -5.01
C ILE A 87 15.92 -3.49 -4.65
N SER A 88 16.02 -3.04 -3.40
CA SER A 88 17.25 -2.43 -2.87
C SER A 88 17.80 -3.29 -1.74
N PRO A 89 19.10 -3.62 -1.74
CA PRO A 89 19.71 -4.39 -0.66
C PRO A 89 19.78 -3.62 0.67
N ASP A 90 19.61 -2.30 0.63
CA ASP A 90 19.68 -1.45 1.82
C ASP A 90 18.39 -1.46 2.66
N LYS A 91 17.32 -2.03 2.13
CA LYS A 91 16.02 -2.12 2.81
C LYS A 91 15.61 -3.58 2.93
N ASP A 92 15.02 -3.94 4.07
CA ASP A 92 14.64 -5.33 4.33
C ASP A 92 13.34 -5.43 5.15
N PHE A 93 12.88 -6.67 5.31
CA PHE A 93 11.65 -7.00 6.05
C PHE A 93 11.93 -7.61 7.43
N ARG A 94 13.07 -7.32 8.05
CA ARG A 94 13.45 -7.89 9.35
C ARG A 94 12.58 -7.40 10.49
N GLY A 95 12.06 -6.18 10.39
CA GLY A 95 11.22 -5.58 11.41
C GLY A 95 9.85 -5.21 10.87
N PRO A 96 8.91 -4.80 11.75
CA PRO A 96 7.59 -4.32 11.35
C PRO A 96 7.64 -2.90 10.78
N TYR A 97 6.47 -2.42 10.35
CA TYR A 97 6.24 -1.05 9.90
C TYR A 97 6.90 -0.69 8.57
N VAL A 98 7.13 -1.69 7.73
CA VAL A 98 7.66 -1.52 6.38
C VAL A 98 6.51 -1.34 5.41
N LEU A 99 6.61 -0.32 4.55
CA LEU A 99 5.65 -0.04 3.46
C LEU A 99 6.21 -0.63 2.16
N ALA A 100 5.46 -1.52 1.56
CA ALA A 100 5.89 -2.23 0.34
C ALA A 100 4.73 -2.44 -0.62
N MET A 101 5.06 -2.77 -1.88
CA MET A 101 4.06 -3.04 -2.92
C MET A 101 3.59 -4.48 -2.88
N ALA A 102 2.27 -4.66 -2.86
CA ALA A 102 1.67 -5.95 -3.15
C ALA A 102 1.79 -6.26 -4.63
N ASN A 103 2.00 -7.53 -4.97
CA ASN A 103 2.08 -7.98 -6.35
C ASN A 103 1.67 -9.45 -6.46
N ALA A 104 1.49 -9.92 -7.69
CA ALA A 104 1.18 -11.31 -8.01
C ALA A 104 2.41 -12.10 -8.49
N GLY A 105 3.62 -11.61 -8.17
CA GLY A 105 4.86 -12.16 -8.69
C GLY A 105 5.14 -11.68 -10.11
N LYS A 106 6.14 -12.26 -10.76
CA LYS A 106 6.44 -11.92 -12.15
C LYS A 106 5.64 -12.80 -13.10
N ILE A 107 5.08 -12.20 -14.14
CA ILE A 107 4.35 -12.90 -15.19
C ILE A 107 5.11 -12.66 -16.50
N ALA A 108 5.59 -13.72 -17.13
CA ALA A 108 6.42 -13.66 -18.33
C ALA A 108 7.64 -12.73 -18.16
N GLY A 109 8.27 -12.78 -16.97
CA GLY A 109 9.45 -11.98 -16.63
C GLY A 109 9.16 -10.52 -16.30
N LYS A 110 7.90 -10.11 -16.27
CA LYS A 110 7.49 -8.72 -15.98
C LYS A 110 6.86 -8.62 -14.61
N GLY A 111 7.13 -7.52 -13.91
CA GLY A 111 6.54 -7.21 -12.62
C GLY A 111 5.03 -6.95 -12.70
N THR A 112 4.37 -7.13 -11.57
CA THR A 112 2.90 -6.99 -11.47
C THR A 112 2.49 -5.96 -10.42
N ASN A 113 3.36 -5.00 -10.10
CA ASN A 113 3.04 -3.91 -9.19
C ASN A 113 2.03 -2.96 -9.85
N GLY A 114 1.05 -2.51 -9.10
CA GLY A 114 0.04 -1.58 -9.58
C GLY A 114 -0.27 -0.49 -8.55
N SER A 115 -1.38 -0.62 -7.83
CA SER A 115 -1.76 0.35 -6.78
C SER A 115 -1.80 -0.25 -5.38
N GLN A 116 -1.95 -1.56 -5.24
CA GLN A 116 -2.05 -2.19 -3.93
C GLN A 116 -0.71 -2.17 -3.19
N PHE A 117 -0.79 -1.85 -1.91
CA PHE A 117 0.37 -1.79 -1.01
C PHE A 117 0.04 -2.49 0.30
N PHE A 118 1.07 -2.77 1.10
CA PHE A 118 0.89 -3.28 2.45
C PHE A 118 1.87 -2.64 3.42
N ILE A 119 1.50 -2.65 4.69
CA ILE A 119 2.36 -2.23 5.80
C ILE A 119 2.51 -3.43 6.72
N THR A 120 3.74 -3.82 7.03
CA THR A 120 3.98 -4.97 7.89
C THR A 120 3.71 -4.63 9.36
N VAL A 121 3.19 -5.60 10.10
CA VAL A 121 2.97 -5.47 11.55
C VAL A 121 3.85 -6.44 12.35
N GLY A 122 4.72 -7.17 11.67
CA GLY A 122 5.69 -8.07 12.26
C GLY A 122 6.84 -8.33 11.29
N PRO A 123 7.87 -9.08 11.71
CA PRO A 123 8.95 -9.46 10.80
C PRO A 123 8.44 -10.37 9.68
N THR A 124 8.84 -10.08 8.44
CA THR A 124 8.44 -10.86 7.26
C THR A 124 9.62 -11.13 6.34
N PRO A 125 10.71 -11.74 6.85
CA PRO A 125 11.93 -11.90 6.07
C PRO A 125 11.76 -12.73 4.80
N HIS A 126 10.72 -13.57 4.74
CA HIS A 126 10.39 -14.37 3.55
C HIS A 126 9.95 -13.53 2.35
N LEU A 127 9.63 -12.24 2.55
CA LEU A 127 9.23 -11.33 1.46
C LEU A 127 10.42 -10.64 0.80
N GLN A 128 11.61 -10.78 1.37
CA GLN A 128 12.81 -10.13 0.83
C GLN A 128 13.08 -10.56 -0.60
N GLY A 129 13.34 -9.56 -1.47
CA GLY A 129 13.60 -9.78 -2.89
C GLY A 129 12.36 -9.99 -3.75
N LYS A 130 11.17 -10.04 -3.15
CA LYS A 130 9.90 -10.32 -3.84
C LYS A 130 8.98 -9.12 -3.92
N HIS A 131 9.16 -8.14 -3.05
CA HIS A 131 8.32 -6.95 -2.96
C HIS A 131 9.18 -5.70 -2.84
N THR A 132 8.81 -4.65 -3.57
CA THR A 132 9.49 -3.36 -3.50
C THR A 132 9.16 -2.68 -2.19
N ILE A 133 10.18 -2.38 -1.39
CA ILE A 133 10.06 -1.55 -0.19
C ILE A 133 10.21 -0.10 -0.64
N PHE A 134 9.21 0.75 -0.36
CA PHE A 134 9.25 2.14 -0.79
C PHE A 134 8.99 3.15 0.32
N GLY A 135 8.84 2.69 1.56
CA GLY A 135 8.66 3.58 2.70
C GLY A 135 8.62 2.83 4.03
N GLU A 136 8.36 3.59 5.09
CA GLU A 136 8.18 3.07 6.44
C GLU A 136 7.25 3.97 7.24
N VAL A 137 6.69 3.44 8.33
CA VAL A 137 5.89 4.22 9.27
C VAL A 137 6.82 5.15 10.04
N ALA A 138 6.49 6.46 10.07
CA ALA A 138 7.43 7.50 10.46
C ALA A 138 7.54 7.74 11.97
N ASP A 139 6.49 7.44 12.74
CA ASP A 139 6.43 7.82 14.16
C ASP A 139 5.64 6.84 15.03
N GLY A 140 5.75 7.00 16.35
CA GLY A 140 5.08 6.14 17.33
C GLY A 140 3.57 6.17 17.26
N PRO A 141 2.91 7.34 17.23
CA PRO A 141 1.45 7.41 17.10
C PRO A 141 0.92 6.70 15.85
N SER A 142 1.64 6.81 14.72
CA SER A 142 1.27 6.13 13.47
C SER A 142 1.44 4.61 13.60
N ARG A 143 2.47 4.15 14.30
CA ARG A 143 2.66 2.72 14.59
C ARG A 143 1.51 2.17 15.41
N GLU A 144 1.01 2.92 16.38
CA GLU A 144 -0.15 2.54 17.18
C GLU A 144 -1.40 2.36 16.32
N VAL A 145 -1.62 3.25 15.34
CA VAL A 145 -2.75 3.14 14.39
C VAL A 145 -2.59 1.88 13.54
N VAL A 146 -1.41 1.63 13.02
CA VAL A 146 -1.11 0.42 12.22
C VAL A 146 -1.37 -0.85 13.05
N ASP A 147 -0.91 -0.89 14.29
CA ASP A 147 -1.13 -2.03 15.18
C ASP A 147 -2.61 -2.24 15.50
N LYS A 148 -3.34 -1.15 15.70
CA LYS A 148 -4.79 -1.19 15.94
C LYS A 148 -5.52 -1.78 14.72
N ILE A 149 -5.18 -1.35 13.52
CA ILE A 149 -5.76 -1.91 12.29
C ILE A 149 -5.39 -3.38 12.16
N GLY A 150 -4.13 -3.73 12.44
CA GLY A 150 -3.65 -5.11 12.39
C GLY A 150 -4.32 -6.06 13.36
N ALA A 151 -5.02 -5.54 14.37
CA ALA A 151 -5.71 -6.30 15.40
C ALA A 151 -7.25 -6.36 15.21
N VAL A 152 -7.79 -5.77 14.13
CA VAL A 152 -9.25 -5.78 13.91
C VAL A 152 -9.75 -7.19 13.64
N ALA A 153 -11.02 -7.45 13.98
CA ALA A 153 -11.67 -8.72 13.68
C ALA A 153 -11.85 -8.86 12.17
N THR A 154 -11.51 -10.04 11.65
CA THR A 154 -11.61 -10.36 10.21
C THR A 154 -12.57 -11.53 9.98
N GLY A 155 -13.07 -11.62 8.77
CA GLY A 155 -13.90 -12.70 8.28
C GLY A 155 -13.23 -13.45 7.13
N PRO A 156 -14.01 -14.06 6.22
CA PRO A 156 -13.46 -14.78 5.06
C PRO A 156 -12.49 -13.92 4.25
N ASN A 157 -11.42 -14.54 3.75
CA ASN A 157 -10.37 -13.91 2.95
C ASN A 157 -9.60 -12.81 3.72
N ASP A 158 -9.56 -12.91 5.06
CA ASP A 158 -8.86 -11.94 5.93
C ASP A 158 -9.38 -10.52 5.77
N LYS A 159 -10.63 -10.37 5.38
CA LYS A 159 -11.29 -9.09 5.23
C LYS A 159 -11.77 -8.59 6.58
N PRO A 160 -11.46 -7.34 6.98
CA PRO A 160 -12.01 -6.75 8.20
C PRO A 160 -13.54 -6.82 8.21
N ARG A 161 -14.13 -7.21 9.34
CA ARG A 161 -15.60 -7.28 9.49
C ARG A 161 -16.24 -5.90 9.41
N GLU A 162 -15.56 -4.88 9.91
CA GLU A 162 -15.94 -3.49 9.74
C GLU A 162 -14.90 -2.84 8.84
N ASP A 163 -15.33 -2.11 7.83
CA ASP A 163 -14.42 -1.53 6.85
C ASP A 163 -13.39 -0.59 7.50
N VAL A 164 -12.13 -0.84 7.21
CA VAL A 164 -11.04 0.07 7.54
C VAL A 164 -10.83 0.94 6.30
N ILE A 165 -11.24 2.20 6.38
CA ILE A 165 -11.33 3.09 5.22
C ILE A 165 -10.14 4.06 5.20
N LEU A 166 -9.47 4.12 4.05
CA LEU A 166 -8.51 5.17 3.73
C LEU A 166 -9.28 6.33 3.10
N ASN A 167 -9.56 7.36 3.89
CA ASN A 167 -10.37 8.48 3.45
C ASN A 167 -9.66 9.34 2.40
N SER A 168 -8.39 9.64 2.65
CA SER A 168 -7.58 10.47 1.76
C SER A 168 -6.09 10.31 2.07
N VAL A 169 -5.26 10.84 1.19
CA VAL A 169 -3.79 10.83 1.34
C VAL A 169 -3.29 12.25 1.18
N THR A 170 -2.46 12.71 2.12
CA THR A 170 -1.80 14.00 2.06
C THR A 170 -0.32 13.80 1.77
N ILE A 171 0.19 14.53 0.77
CA ILE A 171 1.61 14.49 0.41
C ILE A 171 2.28 15.75 0.95
N GLU A 172 3.39 15.58 1.65
CA GLU A 172 4.21 16.68 2.16
C GLU A 172 5.65 16.52 1.68
N ASP A 173 6.20 17.57 1.13
CA ASP A 173 7.60 17.60 0.72
C ASP A 173 8.52 18.15 1.81
#